data_46954b10f2522e5fad7b93fe91d3ba27
#
_entry.id   46954b10f2522e5fad7b93fe91d3ba27
#
_cell.length_a   1.000
_cell.length_b   1.000
_cell.length_c   1.000
_cell.angle_alpha   90.00
_cell.angle_beta   90.00
_cell.angle_gamma   90.00
#
_symmetry.space_group_name_H-M   'P 1'
#
loop_
_entity.id
_entity.type
_entity.pdbx_description
1 polymer ?
#
loop_
_entity_poly.entity_id
_entity_poly.type
_entity_poly.pdbx_seq_one_letter_code
_entity_poly.pdbx_strand_id
1 'polypeptide(L)'
;RKGYRIWISFLYFFISLIVPGALYYLAYKEVVREVFIYGAVNGVVTAVVAYFVFGLLAKSTEAEKENRYFDIVSEDFSEVKALKDFSMIEYRHSKRVSDVAYACAKEVGLDEGLCMAAGLYYRMGRWIGEPYIKNAVQKAKTLCFPEPLIVILSEYYGQEHKPSTPESALVHMVDALLIKLEAMELDVNRSQWNREMFIYQTLNEFSSSGIYDE
;
A
#
# COMPACT_ATOMS: atom_id res chain seq x y z
N ARG A 1 11.07 10.12 -3.26
CA ARG A 1 11.69 9.70 -1.98
C ARG A 1 13.22 9.86 -1.96
N LYS A 2 13.97 9.48 -3.00
CA LYS A 2 15.44 9.68 -3.05
C LYS A 2 15.82 11.17 -3.03
N GLY A 3 15.08 12.03 -3.74
CA GLY A 3 15.31 13.47 -3.76
C GLY A 3 15.18 14.14 -2.39
N TYR A 4 14.19 13.74 -1.58
CA TYR A 4 13.98 14.29 -0.23
C TYR A 4 15.15 14.01 0.73
N ARG A 5 15.73 12.82 0.66
CA ARG A 5 16.90 12.43 1.47
C ARG A 5 18.13 13.28 1.14
N ILE A 6 18.34 13.54 -0.15
CA ILE A 6 19.43 14.41 -0.63
C ILE A 6 19.22 15.84 -0.12
N TRP A 7 18.00 16.38 -0.21
CA TRP A 7 17.65 17.71 0.27
C TRP A 7 17.90 17.88 1.77
N ILE A 8 17.51 16.92 2.60
CA ILE A 8 17.76 16.94 4.05
C ILE A 8 19.26 16.92 4.34
N SER A 9 20.03 16.08 3.67
CA SER A 9 21.48 16.04 3.85
C SER A 9 22.15 17.36 3.48
N PHE A 10 21.70 18.02 2.42
CA PHE A 10 22.15 19.38 2.07
C PHE A 10 21.79 20.42 3.12
N LEU A 11 20.60 20.37 3.67
CA LEU A 11 20.15 21.27 4.74
C LEU A 11 21.04 21.12 5.98
N TYR A 12 21.34 19.90 6.42
CA TYR A 12 22.24 19.65 7.54
C TYR A 12 23.66 20.14 7.26
N PHE A 13 24.18 19.97 6.04
CA PHE A 13 25.46 20.50 5.65
C PHE A 13 25.54 22.03 5.81
N PHE A 14 24.55 22.76 5.30
CA PHE A 14 24.52 24.22 5.40
C PHE A 14 24.36 24.71 6.83
N ILE A 15 23.53 24.06 7.65
CA ILE A 15 23.34 24.41 9.05
C ILE A 15 24.67 24.21 9.81
N SER A 16 25.37 23.09 9.61
CA SER A 16 26.63 22.83 10.32
C SER A 16 27.79 23.70 9.85
N LEU A 17 27.70 24.32 8.66
CA LEU A 17 28.67 25.29 8.17
C LEU A 17 28.39 26.69 8.73
N ILE A 18 27.15 27.15 8.70
CA ILE A 18 26.76 28.52 9.01
C ILE A 18 26.69 28.76 10.52
N VAL A 19 26.10 27.84 11.30
CA VAL A 19 25.85 28.06 12.73
C VAL A 19 27.12 28.23 13.55
N PRO A 20 28.16 27.40 13.42
CA PRO A 20 29.42 27.63 14.17
C PRO A 20 30.10 28.93 13.78
N GLY A 21 30.13 29.29 12.49
CA GLY A 21 30.70 30.54 12.01
C GLY A 21 29.97 31.78 12.56
N ALA A 22 28.65 31.74 12.57
CA ALA A 22 27.82 32.81 13.11
C ALA A 22 27.98 32.97 14.63
N LEU A 23 27.99 31.86 15.37
CA LEU A 23 28.21 31.88 16.82
C LEU A 23 29.60 32.41 17.18
N TYR A 24 30.64 32.00 16.45
CA TYR A 24 31.99 32.47 16.65
C TYR A 24 32.09 33.97 16.39
N TYR A 25 31.53 34.45 15.29
CA TYR A 25 31.51 35.90 14.93
C TYR A 25 30.75 36.71 15.98
N LEU A 26 29.65 36.24 16.53
CA LEU A 26 28.90 36.93 17.57
C LEU A 26 29.69 37.04 18.86
N ALA A 27 30.47 35.99 19.23
CA ALA A 27 31.26 35.95 20.43
C ALA A 27 32.55 36.81 20.36
N TYR A 28 33.29 36.73 19.26
CA TYR A 28 34.62 37.30 19.16
C TYR A 28 34.73 38.47 18.18
N LYS A 29 33.67 38.73 17.38
CA LYS A 29 33.66 39.78 16.32
C LYS A 29 34.75 39.64 15.24
N GLU A 30 35.33 38.44 15.17
CA GLU A 30 36.37 38.09 14.19
C GLU A 30 35.93 36.94 13.29
N VAL A 31 36.41 36.93 12.07
CA VAL A 31 36.17 35.83 11.12
C VAL A 31 37.44 35.00 11.01
N VAL A 32 37.43 33.79 11.59
CA VAL A 32 38.59 32.90 11.58
C VAL A 32 38.38 31.81 10.56
N ARG A 33 39.25 31.67 9.61
CA ARG A 33 39.19 30.68 8.50
C ARG A 33 39.08 29.25 9.00
N GLU A 34 39.77 28.97 10.11
CA GLU A 34 39.77 27.62 10.70
C GLU A 34 38.37 27.13 11.16
N VAL A 35 37.54 28.05 11.69
CA VAL A 35 36.17 27.74 12.08
C VAL A 35 35.32 27.27 10.91
N PHE A 36 35.52 27.90 9.74
CA PHE A 36 34.80 27.47 8.52
C PHE A 36 35.32 26.14 7.97
N ILE A 37 36.61 25.85 8.08
CA ILE A 37 37.17 24.54 7.71
C ILE A 37 36.61 23.42 8.59
N TYR A 38 36.61 23.61 9.92
CA TYR A 38 36.02 22.65 10.83
C TYR A 38 34.52 22.50 10.62
N GLY A 39 33.79 23.59 10.38
CA GLY A 39 32.38 23.57 10.05
C GLY A 39 32.10 22.78 8.77
N ALA A 40 32.91 22.95 7.73
CA ALA A 40 32.77 22.23 6.47
C ALA A 40 33.04 20.73 6.63
N VAL A 41 34.13 20.35 7.32
CA VAL A 41 34.44 18.94 7.59
C VAL A 41 33.32 18.27 8.41
N ASN A 42 32.89 18.91 9.48
CA ASN A 42 31.78 18.40 10.30
C ASN A 42 30.48 18.31 9.50
N GLY A 43 30.21 19.29 8.62
CA GLY A 43 29.05 19.29 7.74
C GLY A 43 29.04 18.11 6.76
N VAL A 44 30.17 17.78 6.15
CA VAL A 44 30.29 16.61 5.28
C VAL A 44 30.03 15.31 6.04
N VAL A 45 30.67 15.16 7.22
CA VAL A 45 30.48 13.96 8.04
C VAL A 45 29.01 13.81 8.46
N THR A 46 28.41 14.90 8.96
CA THR A 46 26.99 14.90 9.38
C THR A 46 26.06 14.60 8.22
N ALA A 47 26.29 15.15 7.03
CA ALA A 47 25.47 14.88 5.85
C ALA A 47 25.55 13.41 5.42
N VAL A 48 26.74 12.81 5.44
CA VAL A 48 26.93 11.39 5.14
C VAL A 48 26.21 10.50 6.16
N VAL A 49 26.39 10.76 7.45
CA VAL A 49 25.73 10.02 8.52
C VAL A 49 24.21 10.14 8.39
N ALA A 50 23.69 11.36 8.20
CA ALA A 50 22.26 11.59 8.00
C ALA A 50 21.71 10.81 6.80
N TYR A 51 22.42 10.80 5.66
CA TYR A 51 22.00 10.04 4.48
C TYR A 51 21.86 8.54 4.77
N PHE A 52 22.81 7.94 5.48
CA PHE A 52 22.74 6.52 5.87
C PHE A 52 21.65 6.24 6.90
N VAL A 53 21.54 7.06 7.96
CA VAL A 53 20.51 6.91 9.00
C VAL A 53 19.11 7.01 8.41
N PHE A 54 18.83 8.03 7.61
CA PHE A 54 17.54 8.13 6.92
C PHE A 54 17.29 6.97 5.94
N GLY A 55 18.37 6.39 5.37
CA GLY A 55 18.28 5.18 4.55
C GLY A 55 17.82 3.97 5.33
N LEU A 56 18.40 3.76 6.49
CA LEU A 56 18.05 2.66 7.38
C LEU A 56 16.64 2.81 7.95
N LEU A 57 16.28 4.02 8.41
CA LEU A 57 14.94 4.30 8.93
C LEU A 57 13.86 4.09 7.86
N ALA A 58 14.10 4.55 6.63
CA ALA A 58 13.14 4.34 5.53
C ALA A 58 12.93 2.86 5.24
N LYS A 59 14.02 2.06 5.23
CA LYS A 59 13.94 0.61 5.01
C LYS A 59 13.21 -0.09 6.17
N SER A 60 13.47 0.31 7.41
CA SER A 60 12.78 -0.23 8.58
C SER A 60 11.27 0.05 8.53
N THR A 61 10.88 1.28 8.15
CA THR A 61 9.47 1.65 8.03
C THR A 61 8.75 0.89 6.89
N GLU A 62 9.43 0.60 5.79
CA GLU A 62 8.87 -0.21 4.71
C GLU A 62 8.69 -1.66 5.14
N ALA A 63 9.66 -2.25 5.81
CA ALA A 63 9.55 -3.61 6.35
C ALA A 63 8.46 -3.74 7.42
N GLU A 64 8.29 -2.73 8.27
CA GLU A 64 7.22 -2.69 9.27
C GLU A 64 5.82 -2.61 8.63
N LYS A 65 5.67 -1.86 7.54
CA LYS A 65 4.40 -1.81 6.79
C LYS A 65 4.09 -3.15 6.14
N GLU A 66 5.06 -3.78 5.53
CA GLU A 66 4.90 -5.09 4.90
C GLU A 66 4.50 -6.14 5.93
N ASN A 67 5.21 -6.23 7.05
CA ASN A 67 4.86 -7.13 8.15
C ASN A 67 3.44 -6.90 8.64
N ARG A 68 2.99 -5.65 8.73
CA ARG A 68 1.65 -5.32 9.18
C ARG A 68 0.55 -5.84 8.26
N TYR A 69 0.76 -5.86 6.93
CA TYR A 69 -0.22 -6.48 6.02
C TYR A 69 -0.28 -7.99 6.21
N PHE A 70 0.86 -8.65 6.42
CA PHE A 70 0.90 -10.09 6.70
C PHE A 70 0.24 -10.44 8.03
N ASP A 71 0.42 -9.63 9.06
CA ASP A 71 -0.20 -9.84 10.37
C ASP A 71 -1.72 -9.81 10.29
N ILE A 72 -2.30 -8.83 9.59
CA ILE A 72 -3.77 -8.70 9.51
C ILE A 72 -4.44 -9.74 8.62
N VAL A 73 -3.72 -10.42 7.72
CA VAL A 73 -4.25 -11.51 6.90
C VAL A 73 -3.98 -12.89 7.50
N SER A 74 -3.27 -12.95 8.63
CA SER A 74 -2.98 -14.18 9.35
C SER A 74 -4.28 -14.85 9.79
N GLU A 75 -4.31 -16.19 9.74
CA GLU A 75 -5.46 -16.97 10.19
C GLU A 75 -5.80 -16.77 11.67
N ASP A 76 -4.83 -16.33 12.46
CA ASP A 76 -5.01 -16.04 13.88
C ASP A 76 -5.63 -14.66 14.14
N PHE A 77 -5.66 -13.80 13.15
CA PHE A 77 -6.24 -12.47 13.30
C PHE A 77 -7.76 -12.55 13.52
N SER A 78 -8.28 -11.77 14.47
CA SER A 78 -9.67 -11.85 14.93
C SER A 78 -10.69 -11.69 13.81
N GLU A 79 -10.43 -10.79 12.87
CA GLU A 79 -11.36 -10.51 11.76
C GLU A 79 -11.35 -11.62 10.71
N VAL A 80 -10.24 -12.33 10.53
CA VAL A 80 -10.20 -13.52 9.67
C VAL A 80 -11.02 -14.65 10.27
N LYS A 81 -10.96 -14.82 11.59
CA LYS A 81 -11.82 -15.79 12.31
C LYS A 81 -13.30 -15.38 12.19
N ALA A 82 -13.62 -14.10 12.39
CA ALA A 82 -14.98 -13.60 12.23
C ALA A 82 -15.53 -13.82 10.81
N LEU A 83 -14.71 -13.64 9.77
CA LEU A 83 -15.10 -13.93 8.39
C LEU A 83 -15.36 -15.42 8.16
N LYS A 84 -14.53 -16.31 8.73
CA LYS A 84 -14.74 -17.76 8.67
C LYS A 84 -16.04 -18.16 9.37
N ASP A 85 -16.32 -17.59 10.54
CA ASP A 85 -17.53 -17.84 11.31
C ASP A 85 -18.79 -17.32 10.62
N PHE A 86 -18.68 -16.18 9.93
CA PHE A 86 -19.77 -15.63 9.13
C PHE A 86 -20.13 -16.53 7.95
N SER A 87 -19.15 -16.89 7.11
CA SER A 87 -19.36 -17.74 5.94
C SER A 87 -18.05 -18.32 5.42
N MET A 88 -17.93 -19.63 5.44
CA MET A 88 -16.79 -20.33 4.86
C MET A 88 -16.70 -20.14 3.33
N ILE A 89 -17.81 -19.89 2.65
CA ILE A 89 -17.84 -19.62 1.21
C ILE A 89 -17.23 -18.24 0.91
N GLU A 90 -17.67 -17.22 1.65
CA GLU A 90 -17.11 -15.84 1.51
C GLU A 90 -15.63 -15.84 1.89
N TYR A 91 -15.22 -16.54 2.95
CA TYR A 91 -13.81 -16.68 3.33
C TYR A 91 -12.97 -17.29 2.21
N ARG A 92 -13.42 -18.40 1.59
CA ARG A 92 -12.66 -19.04 0.50
C ARG A 92 -12.53 -18.13 -0.71
N HIS A 93 -13.61 -17.43 -1.07
CA HIS A 93 -13.59 -16.46 -2.14
C HIS A 93 -12.60 -15.32 -1.82
N SER A 94 -12.74 -14.67 -0.66
CA SER A 94 -11.85 -13.58 -0.22
C SER A 94 -10.38 -14.02 -0.15
N LYS A 95 -10.12 -15.24 0.34
CA LYS A 95 -8.77 -15.81 0.37
C LYS A 95 -8.22 -16.02 -1.04
N ARG A 96 -9.04 -16.51 -1.97
CA ARG A 96 -8.65 -16.67 -3.38
C ARG A 96 -8.38 -15.33 -4.05
N VAL A 97 -9.19 -14.29 -3.78
CA VAL A 97 -8.94 -12.92 -4.25
C VAL A 97 -7.60 -12.42 -3.70
N SER A 98 -7.37 -12.59 -2.41
CA SER A 98 -6.11 -12.22 -1.73
C SER A 98 -4.89 -12.86 -2.39
N ASP A 99 -4.92 -14.17 -2.61
CA ASP A 99 -3.79 -14.93 -3.16
C ASP A 99 -3.51 -14.54 -4.62
N VAL A 100 -4.55 -14.36 -5.44
CA VAL A 100 -4.42 -13.95 -6.84
C VAL A 100 -3.95 -12.49 -6.94
N ALA A 101 -4.51 -11.59 -6.13
CA ALA A 101 -4.11 -10.19 -6.11
C ALA A 101 -2.63 -10.03 -5.66
N TYR A 102 -2.20 -10.80 -4.67
CA TYR A 102 -0.79 -10.88 -4.26
C TYR A 102 0.11 -11.28 -5.42
N ALA A 103 -0.21 -12.39 -6.10
CA ALA A 103 0.59 -12.91 -7.20
C ALA A 103 0.66 -11.91 -8.38
N CYS A 104 -0.49 -11.32 -8.76
CA CYS A 104 -0.53 -10.33 -9.83
C CYS A 104 0.24 -9.05 -9.47
N ALA A 105 0.09 -8.53 -8.24
CA ALA A 105 0.79 -7.34 -7.78
C ALA A 105 2.31 -7.53 -7.83
N LYS A 106 2.79 -8.69 -7.42
CA LYS A 106 4.21 -9.06 -7.48
C LYS A 106 4.77 -9.03 -8.90
N GLU A 107 4.02 -9.56 -9.88
CA GLU A 107 4.44 -9.59 -11.29
C GLU A 107 4.49 -8.19 -11.92
N VAL A 108 3.56 -7.32 -11.55
CA VAL A 108 3.48 -5.96 -12.11
C VAL A 108 4.23 -4.90 -11.28
N GLY A 109 4.82 -5.28 -10.16
CA GLY A 109 5.62 -4.40 -9.30
C GLY A 109 4.81 -3.41 -8.46
N LEU A 110 3.58 -3.78 -8.08
CA LEU A 110 2.73 -3.05 -7.13
C LEU A 110 3.02 -3.49 -5.68
N ASP A 111 2.36 -2.84 -4.70
CA ASP A 111 2.45 -3.23 -3.29
C ASP A 111 1.70 -4.55 -3.07
N GLU A 112 2.46 -5.66 -3.07
CA GLU A 112 1.91 -7.01 -2.97
C GLU A 112 1.23 -7.27 -1.62
N GLY A 113 1.77 -6.73 -0.51
CA GLY A 113 1.18 -6.85 0.80
C GLY A 113 -0.15 -6.12 0.92
N LEU A 114 -0.23 -4.90 0.36
CA LEU A 114 -1.46 -4.13 0.28
C LEU A 114 -2.52 -4.86 -0.56
N CYS A 115 -2.17 -5.34 -1.74
CA CYS A 115 -3.11 -6.06 -2.61
C CYS A 115 -3.62 -7.35 -1.98
N MET A 116 -2.76 -8.08 -1.25
CA MET A 116 -3.12 -9.27 -0.50
C MET A 116 -4.15 -8.94 0.60
N ALA A 117 -3.86 -7.95 1.43
CA ALA A 117 -4.76 -7.55 2.50
C ALA A 117 -6.07 -6.98 1.96
N ALA A 118 -5.99 -6.14 0.94
CA ALA A 118 -7.17 -5.59 0.27
C ALA A 118 -8.05 -6.70 -0.32
N GLY A 119 -7.47 -7.68 -1.01
CA GLY A 119 -8.21 -8.81 -1.56
C GLY A 119 -8.97 -9.61 -0.51
N LEU A 120 -8.36 -9.82 0.67
CA LEU A 120 -9.02 -10.54 1.76
C LEU A 120 -10.21 -9.75 2.35
N TYR A 121 -10.04 -8.43 2.50
CA TYR A 121 -11.03 -7.57 3.16
C TYR A 121 -11.93 -6.80 2.21
N TYR A 122 -11.75 -6.92 0.87
CA TYR A 122 -12.46 -6.14 -0.13
C TYR A 122 -13.98 -6.17 0.07
N ARG A 123 -14.51 -7.32 0.47
CA ARG A 123 -15.94 -7.56 0.69
C ARG A 123 -16.36 -7.41 2.16
N MET A 124 -15.52 -6.82 3.01
CA MET A 124 -15.75 -6.69 4.46
C MET A 124 -17.14 -6.12 4.80
N GLY A 125 -17.64 -5.16 4.04
CA GLY A 125 -18.94 -4.59 4.27
C GLY A 125 -20.09 -5.61 4.24
N ARG A 126 -19.96 -6.67 3.44
CA ARG A 126 -21.04 -7.65 3.26
C ARG A 126 -21.33 -8.46 4.51
N TRP A 127 -20.33 -8.78 5.33
CA TRP A 127 -20.58 -9.49 6.59
C TRP A 127 -20.84 -8.57 7.79
N ILE A 128 -20.54 -7.26 7.65
CA ILE A 128 -20.88 -6.27 8.68
C ILE A 128 -22.32 -5.78 8.50
N GLY A 129 -22.79 -5.63 7.25
CA GLY A 129 -24.12 -5.17 6.90
C GLY A 129 -24.17 -3.78 6.29
N GLU A 130 -25.35 -3.39 5.81
CA GLU A 130 -25.58 -2.08 5.18
C GLU A 130 -25.48 -0.91 6.17
N PRO A 131 -24.96 0.25 5.72
CA PRO A 131 -24.37 0.54 4.42
C PRO A 131 -22.95 -0.03 4.31
N TYR A 132 -22.74 -0.91 3.33
CA TYR A 132 -21.55 -1.77 3.22
C TYR A 132 -20.23 -1.00 3.27
N ILE A 133 -20.07 0.02 2.42
CA ILE A 133 -18.82 0.80 2.32
C ILE A 133 -18.54 1.54 3.62
N LYS A 134 -19.53 2.28 4.13
CA LYS A 134 -19.37 3.07 5.36
C LYS A 134 -19.00 2.19 6.56
N ASN A 135 -19.68 1.05 6.70
CA ASN A 135 -19.43 0.13 7.81
C ASN A 135 -18.08 -0.55 7.69
N ALA A 136 -17.65 -0.94 6.46
CA ALA A 136 -16.33 -1.49 6.22
C ALA A 136 -15.23 -0.48 6.58
N VAL A 137 -15.33 0.76 6.12
CA VAL A 137 -14.38 1.84 6.42
C VAL A 137 -14.33 2.14 7.92
N GLN A 138 -15.47 2.23 8.58
CA GLN A 138 -15.52 2.47 10.02
C GLN A 138 -14.87 1.33 10.81
N LYS A 139 -15.16 0.09 10.45
CA LYS A 139 -14.56 -1.09 11.08
C LYS A 139 -13.05 -1.13 10.85
N ALA A 140 -12.58 -0.90 9.62
CA ALA A 140 -11.17 -0.85 9.28
C ALA A 140 -10.42 0.24 10.08
N LYS A 141 -11.03 1.41 10.27
CA LYS A 141 -10.49 2.47 11.14
C LYS A 141 -10.40 2.04 12.60
N THR A 142 -11.42 1.36 13.12
CA THR A 142 -11.42 0.85 14.50
C THR A 142 -10.31 -0.19 14.72
N LEU A 143 -10.02 -0.99 13.70
CA LEU A 143 -8.95 -2.00 13.71
C LEU A 143 -7.56 -1.37 13.43
N CYS A 144 -7.49 -0.06 13.25
CA CYS A 144 -6.26 0.65 12.90
C CYS A 144 -5.60 0.09 11.63
N PHE A 145 -6.37 -0.29 10.63
CA PHE A 145 -5.82 -0.72 9.34
C PHE A 145 -5.03 0.40 8.67
N PRO A 146 -4.00 0.08 7.87
CA PRO A 146 -3.24 1.08 7.13
C PRO A 146 -4.14 1.92 6.22
N GLU A 147 -3.89 3.23 6.14
CA GLU A 147 -4.71 4.16 5.34
C GLU A 147 -4.87 3.74 3.86
N PRO A 148 -3.83 3.25 3.14
CA PRO A 148 -4.02 2.76 1.78
C PRO A 148 -5.05 1.63 1.66
N LEU A 149 -5.11 0.73 2.64
CA LEU A 149 -6.12 -0.33 2.68
C LEU A 149 -7.52 0.24 2.89
N ILE A 150 -7.67 1.23 3.78
CA ILE A 150 -8.96 1.89 4.03
C ILE A 150 -9.48 2.59 2.77
N VAL A 151 -8.58 3.22 1.99
CA VAL A 151 -8.92 3.82 0.69
C VAL A 151 -9.50 2.77 -0.26
N ILE A 152 -8.83 1.64 -0.45
CA ILE A 152 -9.33 0.56 -1.33
C ILE A 152 -10.70 0.06 -0.88
N LEU A 153 -10.92 -0.11 0.44
CA LEU A 153 -12.22 -0.53 0.97
C LEU A 153 -13.32 0.50 0.73
N SER A 154 -12.98 1.79 0.68
CA SER A 154 -13.94 2.87 0.37
C SER A 154 -14.36 2.90 -1.10
N GLU A 155 -13.57 2.30 -1.99
CA GLU A 155 -13.78 2.24 -3.44
C GLU A 155 -14.47 0.93 -3.88
N TYR A 156 -15.09 0.23 -2.95
CA TYR A 156 -15.72 -1.07 -3.19
C TYR A 156 -16.68 -1.06 -4.39
N TYR A 157 -16.38 -1.85 -5.42
CA TYR A 157 -17.08 -1.93 -6.71
C TYR A 157 -17.25 -0.62 -7.48
N GLY A 158 -16.52 0.43 -7.15
CA GLY A 158 -16.66 1.73 -7.81
C GLY A 158 -18.05 2.38 -7.63
N GLN A 159 -18.81 1.96 -6.62
CA GLN A 159 -20.19 2.44 -6.38
C GLN A 159 -20.24 3.90 -5.98
N GLU A 160 -19.40 4.32 -5.03
CA GLU A 160 -19.30 5.70 -4.58
C GLU A 160 -18.11 6.40 -5.23
N HIS A 161 -16.98 5.69 -5.35
CA HIS A 161 -15.74 6.20 -5.93
C HIS A 161 -15.12 5.16 -6.86
N LYS A 162 -14.61 5.63 -8.01
CA LYS A 162 -13.80 4.78 -8.89
C LYS A 162 -12.48 4.40 -8.20
N PRO A 163 -11.84 3.29 -8.61
CA PRO A 163 -10.50 2.96 -8.15
C PRO A 163 -9.53 4.12 -8.42
N SER A 164 -8.89 4.65 -7.36
CA SER A 164 -7.97 5.80 -7.44
C SER A 164 -6.51 5.41 -7.52
N THR A 165 -6.20 4.13 -7.29
CA THR A 165 -4.84 3.60 -7.33
C THR A 165 -4.77 2.34 -8.17
N PRO A 166 -3.59 2.02 -8.77
CA PRO A 166 -3.41 0.77 -9.49
C PRO A 166 -3.70 -0.47 -8.65
N GLU A 167 -3.38 -0.43 -7.35
CA GLU A 167 -3.67 -1.50 -6.40
C GLU A 167 -5.18 -1.69 -6.21
N SER A 168 -5.94 -0.59 -6.08
CA SER A 168 -7.40 -0.64 -5.99
C SER A 168 -8.02 -1.22 -7.26
N ALA A 169 -7.57 -0.76 -8.42
CA ALA A 169 -8.02 -1.26 -9.71
C ALA A 169 -7.73 -2.77 -9.86
N LEU A 170 -6.52 -3.21 -9.48
CA LEU A 170 -6.13 -4.62 -9.53
C LEU A 170 -7.05 -5.49 -8.66
N VAL A 171 -7.27 -5.10 -7.41
CA VAL A 171 -8.12 -5.86 -6.47
C VAL A 171 -9.56 -5.94 -6.97
N HIS A 172 -10.11 -4.84 -7.48
CA HIS A 172 -11.44 -4.81 -8.07
C HIS A 172 -11.55 -5.76 -9.29
N MET A 173 -10.58 -5.70 -10.21
CA MET A 173 -10.57 -6.59 -11.38
C MET A 173 -10.46 -8.07 -10.97
N VAL A 174 -9.61 -8.39 -10.01
CA VAL A 174 -9.42 -9.77 -9.53
C VAL A 174 -10.70 -10.30 -8.86
N ASP A 175 -11.34 -9.52 -7.98
CA ASP A 175 -12.60 -9.92 -7.34
C ASP A 175 -13.71 -10.16 -8.38
N ALA A 176 -13.90 -9.23 -9.30
CA ALA A 176 -14.91 -9.33 -10.36
C ALA A 176 -14.64 -10.51 -11.32
N LEU A 177 -13.38 -10.75 -11.67
CA LEU A 177 -12.99 -11.89 -12.52
C LEU A 177 -13.27 -13.22 -11.81
N LEU A 178 -12.90 -13.34 -10.52
CA LEU A 178 -13.09 -14.56 -9.76
C LEU A 178 -14.59 -14.88 -9.55
N ILE A 179 -15.44 -13.87 -9.33
CA ILE A 179 -16.90 -14.08 -9.29
C ILE A 179 -17.40 -14.69 -10.59
N LYS A 180 -16.97 -14.14 -11.74
CA LYS A 180 -17.37 -14.64 -13.05
C LYS A 180 -16.85 -16.06 -13.32
N LEU A 181 -15.62 -16.35 -12.90
CA LEU A 181 -15.02 -17.69 -13.03
C LEU A 181 -15.76 -18.72 -12.15
N GLU A 182 -16.07 -18.38 -10.92
CA GLU A 182 -16.81 -19.24 -9.99
C GLU A 182 -18.22 -19.51 -10.51
N ALA A 183 -18.91 -18.50 -11.06
CA ALA A 183 -20.20 -18.69 -11.68
C ALA A 183 -20.12 -19.61 -12.92
N MET A 184 -19.04 -19.50 -13.70
CA MET A 184 -18.81 -20.38 -14.85
C MET A 184 -18.53 -21.84 -14.41
N GLU A 185 -17.74 -22.02 -13.35
CA GLU A 185 -17.42 -23.35 -12.81
C GLU A 185 -18.67 -24.09 -12.28
N LEU A 186 -19.68 -23.35 -11.81
CA LEU A 186 -20.96 -23.91 -11.35
C LEU A 186 -21.94 -24.24 -12.50
N ASP A 187 -21.74 -23.67 -13.68
CA ASP A 187 -22.61 -23.90 -14.85
C ASP A 187 -22.12 -25.12 -15.64
N VAL A 188 -22.83 -26.25 -15.48
CA VAL A 188 -22.53 -27.53 -16.14
C VAL A 188 -22.46 -27.41 -17.67
N ASN A 189 -23.22 -26.48 -18.27
CA ASN A 189 -23.23 -26.27 -19.73
C ASN A 189 -22.01 -25.47 -20.22
N ARG A 190 -21.32 -24.76 -19.35
CA ARG A 190 -20.14 -23.93 -19.66
C ARG A 190 -18.81 -24.58 -19.28
N SER A 191 -18.82 -25.76 -18.65
CA SER A 191 -17.61 -26.48 -18.25
C SER A 191 -16.67 -26.84 -19.43
N GLN A 192 -17.16 -26.78 -20.68
CA GLN A 192 -16.37 -26.99 -21.89
C GLN A 192 -15.74 -25.71 -22.47
N TRP A 193 -15.98 -24.55 -21.88
CA TRP A 193 -15.39 -23.29 -22.35
C TRP A 193 -13.91 -23.21 -22.00
N ASN A 194 -13.13 -22.70 -22.96
CA ASN A 194 -11.71 -22.46 -22.72
C ASN A 194 -11.57 -21.34 -21.67
N ARG A 195 -11.07 -21.69 -20.48
CA ARG A 195 -10.88 -20.78 -19.37
C ARG A 195 -10.04 -19.56 -19.71
N GLU A 196 -9.00 -19.74 -20.53
CA GLU A 196 -8.13 -18.65 -20.97
C GLU A 196 -8.90 -17.64 -21.83
N MET A 197 -9.70 -18.13 -22.79
CA MET A 197 -10.52 -17.26 -23.63
C MET A 197 -11.52 -16.45 -22.80
N PHE A 198 -12.11 -17.08 -21.78
CA PHE A 198 -13.04 -16.40 -20.87
C PHE A 198 -12.37 -15.30 -20.05
N ILE A 199 -11.14 -15.54 -19.56
CA ILE A 199 -10.33 -14.54 -18.87
C ILE A 199 -10.04 -13.35 -19.80
N TYR A 200 -9.59 -13.62 -21.04
CA TYR A 200 -9.32 -12.57 -22.02
C TYR A 200 -10.57 -11.73 -22.36
N GLN A 201 -11.71 -12.37 -22.55
CA GLN A 201 -12.96 -11.65 -22.79
C GLN A 201 -13.32 -10.74 -21.61
N THR A 202 -13.22 -11.26 -20.38
CA THR A 202 -13.53 -10.49 -19.19
C THR A 202 -12.57 -9.30 -19.00
N LEU A 203 -11.27 -9.48 -19.26
CA LEU A 203 -10.31 -8.39 -19.21
C LEU A 203 -10.58 -7.32 -20.28
N ASN A 204 -10.98 -7.73 -21.48
CA ASN A 204 -11.39 -6.78 -22.54
C ASN A 204 -12.66 -6.00 -22.17
N GLU A 205 -13.62 -6.63 -21.47
CA GLU A 205 -14.81 -5.93 -20.96
C GLU A 205 -14.41 -4.87 -19.92
N PHE A 206 -13.46 -5.17 -19.03
CA PHE A 206 -12.94 -4.18 -18.07
C PHE A 206 -12.24 -3.03 -18.77
N SER A 207 -11.38 -3.31 -19.76
CA SER A 207 -10.70 -2.28 -20.54
C SER A 207 -11.69 -1.37 -21.29
N SER A 208 -12.80 -1.92 -21.78
CA SER A 208 -13.81 -1.14 -22.49
C SER A 208 -14.83 -0.44 -21.60
N SER A 209 -14.85 -0.73 -20.29
CA SER A 209 -15.84 -0.16 -19.35
C SER A 209 -15.59 1.30 -19.00
N GLY A 210 -14.38 1.83 -19.23
CA GLY A 210 -13.98 3.18 -18.85
C GLY A 210 -13.89 3.42 -17.32
N ILE A 211 -13.97 2.35 -16.51
CA ILE A 211 -13.84 2.45 -15.05
C ILE A 211 -12.39 2.72 -14.66
N TYR A 212 -11.46 2.22 -15.48
CA TYR A 212 -10.01 2.28 -15.22
C TYR A 212 -9.27 3.28 -16.11
N ASP A 213 -10.00 4.00 -16.97
CA ASP A 213 -9.42 5.04 -17.82
C ASP A 213 -9.33 6.35 -17.03
N GLU A 214 -8.10 6.84 -16.81
CA GLU A 214 -7.77 8.24 -16.53
C GLU A 214 -7.00 8.83 -17.69
#